data_3467443bb298ac7cc78a73a72872458b
#
_entry.id   3467443bb298ac7cc78a73a72872458b
#
_cell.length_a   1.000
_cell.length_b   1.000
_cell.length_c   1.000
_cell.angle_alpha   90.00
_cell.angle_beta   90.00
_cell.angle_gamma   90.00
#
_symmetry.space_group_name_H-M   'P 1'
#
loop_
_entity.id
_entity.type
_entity.pdbx_description
1 polymer ?
#
loop_
_entity_poly.entity_id
_entity_poly.type
_entity_poly.pdbx_seq_one_letter_code
_entity_poly.pdbx_strand_id
1 'polypeptide(L)'
;MGGGSWGYKSSSEYPGATPVHFSAWSKEKISVCVPQTVDNGTSNITLPAVYQSSTHANSCGIYKATTSTSDEYFLFENRSSGGYDQGLNMLLLDNSSIYTVGSNYSGGAAIWHVKDILSTCYADNSCMNESPPLVDLEEANNADLDNGSSQGRTTHLFYSANSATFNNSSTPDSKLYDNSSSGISVTSISAAGDNMTLTISK
;
A
#
# COMPACT_ATOMS: atom_id res chain seq x y z
N MET A 1 6.84 3.66 -8.65
CA MET A 1 5.86 4.58 -9.26
C MET A 1 5.65 4.35 -10.75
N GLY A 2 6.61 3.77 -11.45
CA GLY A 2 6.55 3.60 -12.92
C GLY A 2 5.34 2.82 -13.45
N GLY A 3 4.93 1.76 -12.77
CA GLY A 3 3.83 0.90 -13.22
C GLY A 3 2.46 1.56 -13.23
N GLY A 4 2.21 2.54 -12.36
CA GLY A 4 0.93 3.24 -12.28
C GLY A 4 0.56 4.03 -13.53
N SER A 5 1.54 4.45 -14.31
CA SER A 5 1.33 5.14 -15.60
C SER A 5 0.84 4.22 -16.71
N TRP A 6 0.83 2.91 -16.51
CA TRP A 6 0.34 1.91 -17.44
C TRP A 6 -1.08 1.45 -17.15
N GLY A 7 -1.72 2.05 -16.12
CA GLY A 7 -3.07 1.70 -15.71
C GLY A 7 -4.10 1.89 -16.82
N TYR A 8 -5.06 0.98 -16.89
CA TYR A 8 -6.24 1.10 -17.73
C TYR A 8 -7.37 0.27 -17.13
N LYS A 9 -8.60 0.71 -17.30
CA LYS A 9 -9.77 0.11 -16.62
C LYS A 9 -10.48 -0.96 -17.44
N SER A 10 -10.19 -1.05 -18.73
CA SER A 10 -10.81 -2.02 -19.62
C SER A 10 -9.88 -2.36 -20.80
N SER A 11 -10.10 -3.52 -21.43
CA SER A 11 -9.35 -3.95 -22.60
C SER A 11 -9.55 -3.07 -23.84
N SER A 12 -10.51 -2.14 -23.81
CA SER A 12 -10.74 -1.17 -24.89
C SER A 12 -9.91 0.11 -24.75
N GLU A 13 -9.21 0.27 -23.62
CA GLU A 13 -8.33 1.42 -23.37
C GLU A 13 -6.88 1.08 -23.69
N TYR A 14 -6.10 2.09 -24.07
CA TYR A 14 -4.65 1.95 -24.17
C TYR A 14 -4.02 1.97 -22.76
N PRO A 15 -2.91 1.24 -22.56
CA PRO A 15 -2.13 1.37 -21.33
C PRO A 15 -1.79 2.83 -21.03
N GLY A 16 -2.04 3.26 -19.80
CA GLY A 16 -1.86 4.64 -19.36
C GLY A 16 -3.10 5.55 -19.52
N ALA A 17 -4.18 5.09 -20.15
CA ALA A 17 -5.39 5.89 -20.32
C ALA A 17 -6.10 6.18 -18.98
N THR A 18 -5.99 5.29 -18.00
CA THR A 18 -6.49 5.47 -16.65
C THR A 18 -5.33 5.25 -15.66
N PRO A 19 -4.50 6.27 -15.39
CA PRO A 19 -3.40 6.14 -14.43
C PRO A 19 -3.94 5.89 -13.03
N VAL A 20 -3.15 5.19 -12.20
CA VAL A 20 -3.52 4.94 -10.81
C VAL A 20 -3.06 6.07 -9.89
N HIS A 21 -3.67 6.17 -8.71
CA HIS A 21 -3.21 7.10 -7.66
C HIS A 21 -1.75 6.83 -7.27
N PHE A 22 -1.04 7.88 -6.91
CA PHE A 22 0.25 7.77 -6.25
C PHE A 22 0.14 6.95 -4.97
N SER A 23 1.22 6.25 -4.60
CA SER A 23 1.33 5.56 -3.31
C SER A 23 1.23 6.55 -2.14
N ALA A 24 0.89 6.03 -0.96
CA ALA A 24 0.85 6.81 0.28
C ALA A 24 2.15 7.59 0.51
N TRP A 25 3.29 6.93 0.34
CA TRP A 25 4.61 7.56 0.47
C TRP A 25 4.82 8.71 -0.52
N SER A 26 4.48 8.50 -1.79
CA SER A 26 4.64 9.53 -2.81
C SER A 26 3.79 10.77 -2.50
N LYS A 27 2.54 10.57 -2.04
CA LYS A 27 1.65 11.68 -1.64
C LYS A 27 2.20 12.46 -0.46
N GLU A 28 2.77 11.78 0.54
CA GLU A 28 3.45 12.39 1.68
C GLU A 28 4.64 13.22 1.22
N LYS A 29 5.52 12.64 0.39
CA LYS A 29 6.75 13.29 -0.06
C LYS A 29 6.55 14.51 -0.95
N ILE A 30 5.56 14.50 -1.81
CA ILE A 30 5.22 15.68 -2.63
C ILE A 30 4.28 16.65 -1.89
N SER A 31 4.03 16.42 -0.60
CA SER A 31 3.25 17.29 0.29
C SER A 31 1.81 17.55 -0.18
N VAL A 32 1.22 16.62 -0.92
CA VAL A 32 -0.22 16.71 -1.27
C VAL A 32 -1.12 16.15 -0.19
N CYS A 33 -0.55 15.44 0.79
CA CYS A 33 -1.24 14.99 1.98
C CYS A 33 -0.32 14.79 3.18
N VAL A 34 -0.89 14.95 4.37
CA VAL A 34 -0.22 14.64 5.64
C VAL A 34 -0.89 13.41 6.24
N PRO A 35 -0.21 12.26 6.31
CA PRO A 35 -0.78 11.06 6.93
C PRO A 35 -1.19 11.31 8.38
N GLN A 36 -2.30 10.71 8.80
CA GLN A 36 -2.71 10.74 10.20
C GLN A 36 -1.84 9.77 11.00
N THR A 37 -1.16 10.26 12.02
CA THR A 37 -0.35 9.41 12.90
C THR A 37 -1.25 8.53 13.76
N VAL A 38 -0.93 7.25 13.84
CA VAL A 38 -1.56 6.30 14.76
C VAL A 38 -1.00 6.55 16.16
N ASP A 39 -1.88 6.73 17.13
CA ASP A 39 -1.52 6.93 18.53
C ASP A 39 -0.94 5.65 19.16
N ASN A 40 -0.18 5.83 20.26
CA ASN A 40 0.29 4.70 21.06
C ASN A 40 -0.89 3.95 21.69
N GLY A 41 -0.76 2.64 21.77
CA GLY A 41 -1.81 1.75 22.26
C GLY A 41 -2.58 1.12 21.11
N THR A 42 -3.87 0.85 21.30
CA THR A 42 -4.70 0.19 20.29
C THR A 42 -5.71 1.17 19.72
N SER A 43 -5.68 1.33 18.40
CA SER A 43 -6.57 2.20 17.64
C SER A 43 -7.38 1.41 16.63
N ASN A 44 -8.70 1.57 16.67
CA ASN A 44 -9.57 1.10 15.58
C ASN A 44 -9.69 2.23 14.56
N ILE A 45 -9.27 1.98 13.35
CA ILE A 45 -9.28 2.97 12.28
C ILE A 45 -10.23 2.58 11.16
N THR A 46 -10.81 3.60 10.53
CA THR A 46 -11.50 3.46 9.25
C THR A 46 -10.56 3.99 8.17
N LEU A 47 -10.28 3.16 7.20
CA LEU A 47 -9.38 3.42 6.09
C LEU A 47 -10.22 3.62 4.83
N PRO A 48 -10.57 4.86 4.49
CA PRO A 48 -11.38 5.15 3.31
C PRO A 48 -10.55 4.96 2.04
N ALA A 49 -11.23 4.63 0.95
CA ALA A 49 -10.58 4.51 -0.34
C ALA A 49 -9.89 5.82 -0.75
N VAL A 50 -8.69 5.73 -1.30
CA VAL A 50 -7.87 6.91 -1.65
C VAL A 50 -8.55 7.84 -2.65
N TYR A 51 -9.47 7.35 -3.49
CA TYR A 51 -10.23 8.19 -4.41
C TYR A 51 -11.26 9.10 -3.70
N GLN A 52 -11.61 8.79 -2.45
CA GLN A 52 -12.51 9.58 -1.62
C GLN A 52 -11.77 10.67 -0.82
N SER A 53 -10.50 10.89 -1.10
CA SER A 53 -9.61 11.77 -0.32
C SER A 53 -10.10 13.21 -0.18
N SER A 54 -10.93 13.71 -1.10
CA SER A 54 -11.55 15.04 -1.01
C SER A 54 -12.51 15.20 0.18
N THR A 55 -12.98 14.07 0.75
CA THR A 55 -13.87 14.07 1.92
C THR A 55 -13.09 13.95 3.25
N HIS A 56 -11.78 13.77 3.18
CA HIS A 56 -10.92 13.53 4.35
C HIS A 56 -9.96 14.69 4.51
N ALA A 57 -10.34 15.63 5.36
CA ALA A 57 -9.51 16.80 5.66
C ALA A 57 -8.09 16.39 6.06
N ASN A 58 -7.11 16.85 5.32
CA ASN A 58 -5.68 16.81 5.55
C ASN A 58 -4.97 15.44 5.43
N SER A 59 -5.57 14.31 5.79
CA SER A 59 -4.88 13.00 5.81
C SER A 59 -4.97 12.19 4.53
N CYS A 60 -5.83 12.58 3.59
CA CYS A 60 -6.12 11.82 2.35
C CYS A 60 -6.50 10.36 2.60
N GLY A 61 -7.01 10.03 3.78
CA GLY A 61 -7.31 8.64 4.17
C GLY A 61 -6.07 7.77 4.38
N ILE A 62 -4.90 8.39 4.63
CA ILE A 62 -3.65 7.67 4.88
C ILE A 62 -3.32 7.74 6.37
N TYR A 63 -2.89 6.61 6.92
CA TYR A 63 -2.40 6.53 8.29
C TYR A 63 -0.92 6.17 8.33
N LYS A 64 -0.22 6.64 9.37
CA LYS A 64 1.21 6.41 9.58
C LYS A 64 1.44 5.84 10.97
N ALA A 65 2.04 4.67 11.05
CA ALA A 65 2.53 4.10 12.30
C ALA A 65 4.05 4.22 12.36
N THR A 66 4.52 5.06 13.26
CA THR A 66 5.96 5.23 13.53
C THR A 66 6.45 4.09 14.41
N THR A 67 7.70 3.69 14.24
CA THR A 67 8.37 2.66 15.03
C THR A 67 9.28 3.28 16.09
N SER A 68 10.08 2.47 16.77
CA SER A 68 11.11 2.94 17.71
C SER A 68 12.29 3.64 17.02
N THR A 69 12.47 3.42 15.71
CA THR A 69 13.49 4.12 14.90
C THR A 69 12.87 5.34 14.23
N SER A 70 13.65 6.37 14.00
CA SER A 70 13.14 7.62 13.41
C SER A 70 12.95 7.55 11.89
N ASP A 71 13.59 6.58 11.24
CA ASP A 71 13.73 6.47 9.80
C ASP A 71 12.92 5.29 9.21
N GLU A 72 12.27 4.48 10.06
CA GLU A 72 11.53 3.31 9.62
C GLU A 72 10.10 3.34 10.16
N TYR A 73 9.11 3.21 9.28
CA TYR A 73 7.70 3.33 9.63
C TYR A 73 6.80 2.64 8.60
N PHE A 74 5.53 2.48 8.94
CA PHE A 74 4.53 1.93 8.03
C PHE A 74 3.49 2.98 7.64
N LEU A 75 3.06 2.95 6.37
CA LEU A 75 1.93 3.70 5.87
C LEU A 75 0.81 2.75 5.45
N PHE A 76 -0.41 3.18 5.68
CA PHE A 76 -1.62 2.41 5.39
C PHE A 76 -2.54 3.24 4.49
N GLU A 77 -2.95 2.66 3.36
CA GLU A 77 -3.96 3.26 2.48
C GLU A 77 -4.89 2.19 1.94
N ASN A 78 -6.12 2.57 1.61
CA ASN A 78 -7.09 1.65 0.98
C ASN A 78 -7.14 1.90 -0.52
N ARG A 79 -6.74 0.90 -1.29
CA ARG A 79 -6.71 0.88 -2.76
C ARG A 79 -7.97 0.20 -3.28
N SER A 80 -9.07 0.95 -3.39
CA SER A 80 -10.33 0.47 -3.96
C SER A 80 -10.38 0.75 -5.47
N SER A 81 -11.26 0.07 -6.19
CA SER A 81 -11.41 0.20 -7.65
C SER A 81 -12.12 1.48 -8.11
N GLY A 82 -12.26 2.49 -7.23
CA GLY A 82 -12.87 3.77 -7.56
C GLY A 82 -11.88 4.82 -8.09
N GLY A 83 -12.39 5.86 -8.73
CA GLY A 83 -11.59 6.98 -9.22
C GLY A 83 -10.48 6.53 -10.17
N TYR A 84 -9.28 7.06 -10.01
CA TYR A 84 -8.11 6.64 -10.80
C TYR A 84 -7.69 5.20 -10.52
N ASP A 85 -7.95 4.65 -9.34
CA ASP A 85 -7.62 3.26 -9.04
C ASP A 85 -8.42 2.24 -9.86
N GLN A 86 -9.38 2.67 -10.68
CA GLN A 86 -9.90 1.85 -11.78
C GLN A 86 -8.79 1.37 -12.72
N GLY A 87 -7.70 2.11 -12.84
CA GLY A 87 -6.52 1.70 -13.60
C GLY A 87 -5.86 0.43 -13.07
N LEU A 88 -6.08 0.07 -11.81
CA LEU A 88 -5.61 -1.19 -11.23
C LEU A 88 -6.36 -2.41 -11.75
N ASN A 89 -7.56 -2.25 -12.29
CA ASN A 89 -8.37 -3.37 -12.79
C ASN A 89 -7.63 -4.23 -13.84
N MET A 90 -6.75 -3.60 -14.60
CA MET A 90 -5.97 -4.29 -15.61
C MET A 90 -4.51 -4.54 -15.20
N LEU A 91 -4.02 -3.79 -14.19
CA LEU A 91 -2.67 -4.00 -13.64
C LEU A 91 -2.65 -5.12 -12.60
N LEU A 92 -3.72 -5.24 -11.82
CA LEU A 92 -3.85 -6.29 -10.81
C LEU A 92 -4.58 -7.48 -11.41
N LEU A 93 -3.81 -8.44 -11.88
CA LEU A 93 -4.34 -9.64 -12.50
C LEU A 93 -4.98 -10.57 -11.48
N ASP A 94 -6.16 -11.06 -11.82
CA ASP A 94 -6.73 -12.24 -11.19
C ASP A 94 -6.19 -13.47 -11.95
N ASN A 95 -5.24 -14.14 -11.30
CA ASN A 95 -4.90 -15.57 -11.52
C ASN A 95 -4.43 -16.08 -12.88
N SER A 96 -3.81 -15.37 -13.79
CA SER A 96 -3.00 -15.98 -14.85
C SER A 96 -3.13 -15.48 -16.28
N SER A 97 -3.94 -14.52 -16.59
CA SER A 97 -4.00 -13.96 -17.95
C SER A 97 -3.76 -12.47 -17.95
N ILE A 98 -2.75 -12.08 -18.68
CA ILE A 98 -2.27 -10.70 -18.87
C ILE A 98 -3.35 -9.73 -19.43
N TYR A 99 -4.55 -10.21 -19.73
CA TYR A 99 -5.57 -9.43 -20.43
C TYR A 99 -7.01 -9.66 -19.93
N THR A 100 -7.21 -10.33 -18.84
CA THR A 100 -8.53 -10.40 -18.22
C THR A 100 -8.69 -9.24 -17.26
N VAL A 101 -9.65 -8.36 -17.56
CA VAL A 101 -10.16 -7.40 -16.58
C VAL A 101 -10.46 -8.20 -15.31
N GLY A 102 -9.73 -7.94 -14.24
CA GLY A 102 -10.00 -8.57 -12.96
C GLY A 102 -11.39 -8.20 -12.53
N SER A 103 -12.38 -9.02 -12.90
CA SER A 103 -13.77 -8.80 -12.51
C SER A 103 -13.98 -8.87 -11.00
N ASN A 104 -12.93 -9.15 -10.25
CA ASN A 104 -12.91 -9.40 -8.81
C ASN A 104 -12.02 -8.44 -8.02
N TYR A 105 -11.45 -7.39 -8.63
CA TYR A 105 -10.72 -6.38 -7.87
C TYR A 105 -11.70 -5.53 -7.07
N SER A 106 -11.82 -5.84 -5.80
CA SER A 106 -12.66 -5.08 -4.86
C SER A 106 -11.86 -4.14 -3.97
N GLY A 107 -10.54 -4.06 -4.18
CA GLY A 107 -9.65 -3.27 -3.36
C GLY A 107 -8.96 -4.08 -2.27
N GLY A 108 -8.32 -3.35 -1.36
CA GLY A 108 -7.62 -3.89 -0.21
C GLY A 108 -6.74 -2.82 0.44
N ALA A 109 -6.32 -3.07 1.67
CA ALA A 109 -5.36 -2.23 2.33
C ALA A 109 -3.95 -2.49 1.78
N ALA A 110 -3.30 -1.45 1.29
CA ALA A 110 -1.88 -1.46 0.98
C ALA A 110 -1.12 -1.03 2.24
N ILE A 111 -0.17 -1.85 2.66
CA ILE A 111 0.76 -1.56 3.76
C ILE A 111 2.12 -1.32 3.13
N TRP A 112 2.65 -0.12 3.35
CA TRP A 112 3.95 0.29 2.84
C TRP A 112 4.95 0.30 3.97
N HIS A 113 6.01 -0.48 3.87
CA HIS A 113 7.17 -0.38 4.74
C HIS A 113 8.11 0.66 4.18
N VAL A 114 8.45 1.64 4.97
CA VAL A 114 9.31 2.74 4.55
C VAL A 114 10.57 2.76 5.41
N LYS A 115 11.71 2.75 4.74
CA LYS A 115 13.03 3.02 5.34
C LYS A 115 13.54 4.34 4.80
N ASP A 116 13.22 5.43 5.49
CA ASP A 116 13.49 6.79 5.02
C ASP A 116 14.97 7.17 5.27
N ILE A 117 15.85 6.45 4.59
CA ILE A 117 17.31 6.65 4.69
C ILE A 117 17.77 7.84 3.87
N LEU A 118 17.25 9.03 4.20
CA LEU A 118 17.92 10.27 3.86
C LEU A 118 17.67 10.93 2.51
N SER A 119 17.51 12.18 2.67
CA SER A 119 17.60 13.29 1.73
C SER A 119 18.69 13.21 0.63
N THR A 120 19.73 12.41 0.77
CA THR A 120 20.82 12.32 -0.21
C THR A 120 20.47 11.51 -1.43
N CYS A 121 19.67 10.46 -1.29
CA CYS A 121 19.33 9.60 -2.41
C CYS A 121 18.15 10.10 -3.26
N TYR A 122 17.42 11.11 -2.79
CA TYR A 122 16.37 11.73 -3.61
C TYR A 122 16.95 12.56 -4.77
N ALA A 123 18.19 13.02 -4.64
CA ALA A 123 18.79 13.90 -5.63
C ALA A 123 19.24 13.17 -6.90
N ASP A 124 19.58 11.89 -6.79
CA ASP A 124 20.18 11.11 -7.88
C ASP A 124 19.51 9.76 -8.15
N ASN A 125 18.38 9.47 -7.49
CA ASN A 125 17.69 8.18 -7.54
C ASN A 125 18.55 6.97 -7.11
N SER A 126 19.62 7.16 -6.38
CA SER A 126 20.50 6.06 -5.95
C SER A 126 19.80 5.06 -5.02
N CYS A 127 18.71 5.47 -4.36
CA CYS A 127 17.91 4.61 -3.50
C CYS A 127 16.98 3.63 -4.22
N MET A 128 16.88 3.69 -5.53
CA MET A 128 15.91 2.84 -6.27
C MET A 128 16.27 1.36 -6.25
N ASN A 129 17.53 1.05 -5.97
CA ASN A 129 18.04 -0.33 -5.94
C ASN A 129 18.72 -0.65 -4.60
N GLU A 130 18.40 0.09 -3.55
CA GLU A 130 18.95 -0.19 -2.22
C GLU A 130 18.35 -1.47 -1.63
N SER A 131 19.13 -2.15 -0.81
CA SER A 131 18.69 -3.27 0.01
C SER A 131 18.97 -2.93 1.47
N PRO A 132 17.96 -2.73 2.29
CA PRO A 132 16.53 -2.80 1.98
C PRO A 132 16.02 -1.65 1.10
N PRO A 133 14.86 -1.82 0.43
CA PRO A 133 14.28 -0.77 -0.40
C PRO A 133 13.82 0.43 0.44
N LEU A 134 13.83 1.61 -0.16
CA LEU A 134 13.35 2.84 0.49
C LEU A 134 11.86 2.77 0.82
N VAL A 135 11.09 2.20 -0.09
CA VAL A 135 9.65 2.01 0.03
C VAL A 135 9.29 0.66 -0.54
N ASP A 136 8.71 -0.16 0.26
CA ASP A 136 8.27 -1.51 -0.07
C ASP A 136 6.76 -1.67 0.13
N LEU A 137 6.11 -2.40 -0.75
CA LEU A 137 4.75 -2.86 -0.53
C LEU A 137 4.82 -4.22 0.15
N GLU A 138 4.32 -4.31 1.35
CA GLU A 138 4.16 -5.59 2.03
C GLU A 138 3.08 -6.42 1.32
N GLU A 139 3.50 -7.48 0.63
CA GLU A 139 2.58 -8.31 -0.12
C GLU A 139 1.85 -9.31 0.78
N ALA A 140 0.55 -9.12 0.93
CA ALA A 140 -0.29 -9.95 1.82
C ALA A 140 -0.24 -11.46 1.54
N ASN A 141 0.15 -11.87 0.34
CA ASN A 141 0.36 -13.28 -0.05
C ASN A 141 1.82 -13.71 0.00
N ASN A 142 2.70 -12.90 0.57
CA ASN A 142 4.15 -13.14 0.66
C ASN A 142 4.82 -13.42 -0.70
N ALA A 143 4.31 -12.83 -1.77
CA ALA A 143 4.98 -12.82 -3.05
C ALA A 143 5.93 -11.61 -3.11
N ASP A 144 6.97 -11.72 -3.90
CA ASP A 144 7.95 -10.65 -4.05
C ASP A 144 7.70 -9.93 -5.39
N LEU A 145 7.31 -8.67 -5.30
CA LEU A 145 7.14 -7.78 -6.47
C LEU A 145 8.44 -7.10 -6.88
N ASP A 146 9.44 -7.04 -5.99
CA ASP A 146 10.67 -6.30 -6.20
C ASP A 146 11.62 -6.98 -7.19
N ASN A 147 11.46 -8.28 -7.41
CA ASN A 147 12.29 -9.03 -8.34
C ASN A 147 12.02 -8.73 -9.83
N GLY A 148 11.03 -7.88 -10.13
CA GLY A 148 10.67 -7.48 -11.50
C GLY A 148 10.08 -8.58 -12.38
N SER A 149 9.91 -9.79 -11.86
CA SER A 149 9.36 -10.94 -12.59
C SER A 149 7.86 -11.13 -12.41
N SER A 150 7.26 -10.41 -11.46
CA SER A 150 5.84 -10.49 -11.11
C SER A 150 5.12 -9.18 -11.41
N GLN A 151 3.88 -9.30 -11.87
CA GLN A 151 2.96 -8.17 -11.94
C GLN A 151 2.08 -8.16 -10.69
N GLY A 152 1.57 -6.99 -10.29
CA GLY A 152 0.66 -6.87 -9.15
C GLY A 152 -0.57 -7.77 -9.30
N ARG A 153 -1.05 -8.29 -8.17
CA ARG A 153 -2.26 -9.12 -8.08
C ARG A 153 -3.14 -8.58 -6.95
N THR A 154 -4.43 -8.89 -7.02
CA THR A 154 -5.38 -8.55 -5.95
C THR A 154 -4.96 -9.15 -4.60
N THR A 155 -4.30 -10.29 -4.62
CA THR A 155 -3.80 -11.00 -3.42
C THR A 155 -2.59 -10.35 -2.78
N HIS A 156 -1.99 -9.33 -3.38
CA HIS A 156 -0.92 -8.56 -2.73
C HIS A 156 -1.45 -7.55 -1.70
N LEU A 157 -2.74 -7.23 -1.75
CA LEU A 157 -3.37 -6.34 -0.79
C LEU A 157 -4.00 -7.11 0.38
N PHE A 158 -4.05 -6.47 1.54
CA PHE A 158 -4.63 -7.05 2.76
C PHE A 158 -6.14 -6.85 2.79
N TYR A 159 -6.87 -7.92 3.01
CA TYR A 159 -8.32 -7.95 3.30
C TYR A 159 -8.68 -9.27 3.97
N SER A 160 -9.83 -9.35 4.64
CA SER A 160 -10.19 -10.47 5.53
C SER A 160 -10.16 -11.85 4.87
N ALA A 161 -10.48 -11.95 3.58
CA ALA A 161 -10.49 -13.22 2.84
C ALA A 161 -9.11 -13.62 2.29
N ASN A 162 -8.10 -12.74 2.37
CA ASN A 162 -6.74 -13.00 1.93
C ASN A 162 -5.79 -13.05 3.13
N SER A 163 -5.52 -11.91 3.75
CA SER A 163 -4.75 -11.81 4.99
C SER A 163 -5.38 -10.75 5.89
N ALA A 164 -5.80 -11.16 7.10
CA ALA A 164 -6.49 -10.29 8.06
C ALA A 164 -5.56 -9.77 9.16
N THR A 165 -4.28 -10.10 9.09
CA THR A 165 -3.27 -9.73 10.11
C THR A 165 -1.93 -9.40 9.49
N PHE A 166 -1.23 -8.45 10.12
CA PHE A 166 0.15 -8.11 9.81
C PHE A 166 0.84 -7.74 11.13
N ASN A 167 1.72 -8.61 11.62
CA ASN A 167 2.39 -8.44 12.91
C ASN A 167 3.74 -9.18 12.92
N ASN A 168 4.47 -9.14 14.03
CA ASN A 168 5.78 -9.79 14.15
C ASN A 168 5.82 -11.31 13.86
N SER A 169 4.67 -11.98 13.84
CA SER A 169 4.57 -13.44 13.72
C SER A 169 3.79 -13.85 12.46
N SER A 170 3.24 -12.92 11.71
CA SER A 170 2.56 -13.18 10.44
C SER A 170 3.56 -13.38 9.30
N THR A 171 3.06 -13.77 8.14
CA THR A 171 3.82 -13.83 6.90
C THR A 171 2.98 -13.17 5.81
N PRO A 172 3.39 -11.99 5.30
CA PRO A 172 4.56 -11.20 5.70
C PRO A 172 4.49 -10.73 7.17
N ASP A 173 5.63 -10.38 7.75
CA ASP A 173 5.71 -9.89 9.12
C ASP A 173 5.95 -8.38 9.18
N SER A 174 5.68 -7.78 10.36
CA SER A 174 5.85 -6.34 10.58
C SER A 174 7.19 -5.98 11.20
N LYS A 175 8.19 -6.84 11.14
CA LYS A 175 9.51 -6.52 11.68
C LYS A 175 10.19 -5.40 10.91
N LEU A 176 11.17 -4.78 11.55
CA LEU A 176 12.08 -3.86 10.90
C LEU A 176 13.07 -4.64 10.01
N TYR A 177 13.73 -3.95 9.10
CA TYR A 177 14.70 -4.59 8.20
C TYR A 177 15.92 -5.20 8.90
N ASP A 178 16.18 -4.83 10.15
CA ASP A 178 17.18 -5.48 11.00
C ASP A 178 16.65 -6.74 11.73
N ASN A 179 15.44 -7.16 11.43
CA ASN A 179 14.69 -8.25 12.06
C ASN A 179 14.26 -7.98 13.51
N SER A 180 14.43 -6.78 14.03
CA SER A 180 13.89 -6.42 15.33
C SER A 180 12.38 -6.16 15.26
N SER A 181 11.71 -6.19 16.43
CA SER A 181 10.28 -5.89 16.49
C SER A 181 10.03 -4.41 16.19
N SER A 182 9.13 -4.13 15.27
CA SER A 182 8.64 -2.77 15.03
C SER A 182 7.73 -2.25 16.15
N GLY A 183 7.16 -3.16 16.96
CA GLY A 183 6.06 -2.85 17.88
C GLY A 183 4.69 -2.76 17.21
N ILE A 184 4.63 -2.81 15.88
CA ILE A 184 3.37 -2.65 15.13
C ILE A 184 2.67 -4.00 14.95
N SER A 185 1.38 -4.02 15.25
CA SER A 185 0.49 -5.14 14.97
C SER A 185 -0.80 -4.65 14.37
N VAL A 186 -1.15 -5.17 13.20
CA VAL A 186 -2.42 -4.91 12.52
C VAL A 186 -3.26 -6.16 12.55
N THR A 187 -4.50 -6.03 12.99
CA THR A 187 -5.45 -7.12 13.13
C THR A 187 -6.85 -6.70 12.69
N SER A 188 -7.76 -7.65 12.62
CA SER A 188 -9.18 -7.39 12.29
C SER A 188 -9.37 -6.59 11.00
N ILE A 189 -8.53 -6.84 10.01
CA ILE A 189 -8.68 -6.22 8.69
C ILE A 189 -9.98 -6.70 8.08
N SER A 190 -10.85 -5.75 7.71
CA SER A 190 -12.17 -6.04 7.16
C SER A 190 -12.11 -6.60 5.73
N ALA A 191 -13.26 -6.94 5.19
CA ALA A 191 -13.40 -7.19 3.76
C ALA A 191 -12.99 -5.95 2.96
N ALA A 192 -12.49 -6.18 1.74
CA ALA A 192 -12.19 -5.12 0.79
C ALA A 192 -13.45 -4.30 0.46
N GLY A 193 -13.27 -3.03 0.19
CA GLY A 193 -14.35 -2.09 -0.11
C GLY A 193 -13.92 -0.64 0.07
N ASP A 194 -14.84 0.28 -0.16
CA ASP A 194 -14.55 1.71 -0.13
C ASP A 194 -14.21 2.24 1.27
N ASN A 195 -14.67 1.58 2.31
CA ASN A 195 -14.32 1.89 3.69
C ASN A 195 -13.89 0.60 4.39
N MET A 196 -12.63 0.42 4.56
CA MET A 196 -12.09 -0.70 5.31
C MET A 196 -11.90 -0.31 6.77
N THR A 197 -11.98 -1.29 7.64
CA THR A 197 -11.63 -1.12 9.06
C THR A 197 -10.49 -2.05 9.41
N LEU A 198 -9.64 -1.59 10.31
CA LEU A 198 -8.56 -2.40 10.87
C LEU A 198 -8.18 -1.88 12.27
N THR A 199 -7.57 -2.74 13.05
CA THR A 199 -7.07 -2.39 14.38
C THR A 199 -5.55 -2.35 14.32
N ILE A 200 -4.96 -1.22 14.69
CA ILE A 200 -3.50 -1.06 14.83
C ILE A 200 -3.16 -0.96 16.30
N SER A 201 -2.22 -1.77 16.76
CA SER A 201 -1.57 -1.67 18.07
C SER A 201 -0.10 -1.29 17.89
N LYS A 202 0.38 -0.41 18.79
CA LYS A 202 1.72 0.15 18.73
C LYS A 202 2.33 0.23 20.13
#